data_b7e0f42cd67dabc7d3b61d5a47908589
#
_entry.id   b7e0f42cd67dabc7d3b61d5a47908589
#
_cell.length_a   1.000
_cell.length_b   1.000
_cell.length_c   1.000
_cell.angle_alpha   90.00
_cell.angle_beta   90.00
_cell.angle_gamma   90.00
#
_symmetry.space_group_name_H-M   'P 1'
#
loop_
_entity.id
_entity.type
_entity.pdbx_description
1 polymer ?
#
loop_
_entity_poly.entity_id
_entity_poly.type
_entity_poly.pdbx_seq_one_letter_code
_entity_poly.pdbx_strand_id
1 'polypeptide(L)'
;GDVYKRQRLTTAFAEQELMEYAAVPQHRSAVWYPSVGIYAARQGSWVLGAKFGSNGDSHNHNDTGSITVYKDGRPFLIDIGVESYTKKTFSPQRYEIWTMQSAWHNLPTFDGVQQLPGAEYAAREVCTEENSITGELAGAYPPIPGLTTYHRSLSISAQGITLRDETDYPGTVELTLLTEQQPVPTADGFAVGTLGGIRFDPDAATAAVTAVPITDPRLRTAWPETIYKITLHFQKMLKLELY
;
A
#
# COMPACT_ATOMS: atom_id res chain seq x y z
N GLY A 1 1.18 37.64 9.28
CA GLY A 1 1.11 37.78 7.79
C GLY A 1 2.47 37.93 7.11
N ASP A 2 3.43 38.63 7.72
CA ASP A 2 4.69 38.97 7.05
C ASP A 2 5.73 37.84 7.03
N VAL A 3 5.72 36.92 7.96
CA VAL A 3 6.68 35.81 8.02
C VAL A 3 6.51 34.87 6.83
N TYR A 4 5.28 34.52 6.47
CA TYR A 4 5.00 33.66 5.32
C TYR A 4 5.34 34.30 3.96
N LYS A 5 5.14 35.60 3.84
CA LYS A 5 5.51 36.35 2.62
C LYS A 5 7.03 36.43 2.46
N ARG A 6 7.77 36.64 3.56
CA ARG A 6 9.23 36.66 3.57
C ARG A 6 9.82 35.31 3.16
N GLN A 7 9.31 34.19 3.70
CA GLN A 7 9.79 32.84 3.38
C GLN A 7 9.63 32.51 1.89
N ARG A 8 8.46 32.86 1.30
CA ARG A 8 8.24 32.64 -0.14
C ARG A 8 9.16 33.49 -1.03
N LEU A 9 9.40 34.73 -0.65
CA LEU A 9 10.32 35.62 -1.38
C LEU A 9 11.78 35.13 -1.25
N THR A 10 12.21 34.69 -0.06
CA THR A 10 13.55 34.17 0.16
C THR A 10 13.79 32.91 -0.67
N THR A 11 12.78 32.02 -0.80
CA THR A 11 12.86 30.83 -1.65
C THR A 11 12.99 31.20 -3.13
N ALA A 12 12.24 32.22 -3.59
CA ALA A 12 12.35 32.70 -4.97
C ALA A 12 13.74 33.31 -5.29
N PHE A 13 14.36 34.00 -4.32
CA PHE A 13 15.72 34.53 -4.48
C PHE A 13 16.83 33.47 -4.33
N ALA A 14 16.51 32.30 -3.74
CA ALA A 14 17.44 31.17 -3.62
C ALA A 14 17.36 30.20 -4.82
N GLU A 15 16.51 30.49 -5.84
CA GLU A 15 16.33 29.61 -6.99
C GLU A 15 17.63 29.35 -7.74
N GLN A 16 18.45 30.39 -7.94
CA GLN A 16 19.72 30.25 -8.61
C GLN A 16 20.71 29.38 -7.80
N GLU A 17 20.77 29.57 -6.49
CA GLU A 17 21.58 28.74 -5.57
C GLU A 17 21.10 27.29 -5.56
N LEU A 18 19.80 27.06 -5.61
CA LEU A 18 19.17 25.73 -5.70
C LEU A 18 19.50 25.03 -7.02
N MET A 19 19.51 25.78 -8.14
CA MET A 19 19.84 25.23 -9.46
C MET A 19 21.32 24.89 -9.62
N GLU A 20 22.20 25.57 -8.85
CA GLU A 20 23.63 25.29 -8.79
C GLU A 20 23.98 24.13 -7.87
N TYR A 21 23.00 23.66 -7.04
CA TYR A 21 23.20 22.53 -6.14
C TYR A 21 23.30 21.24 -6.94
N ALA A 22 24.48 20.67 -7.01
CA ALA A 22 24.67 19.35 -7.60
C ALA A 22 23.90 18.32 -6.73
N ALA A 23 22.79 17.80 -7.25
CA ALA A 23 22.10 16.70 -6.63
C ALA A 23 23.05 15.49 -6.54
N VAL A 24 23.52 15.18 -5.34
CA VAL A 24 24.26 13.94 -5.10
C VAL A 24 23.20 12.83 -4.94
N PRO A 25 23.11 11.88 -5.87
CA PRO A 25 22.18 10.78 -5.75
C PRO A 25 22.55 9.96 -4.51
N GLN A 26 21.75 10.05 -3.46
CA GLN A 26 21.87 9.15 -2.32
C GLN A 26 21.07 7.89 -2.64
N HIS A 27 21.72 6.89 -3.20
CA HIS A 27 21.12 5.57 -3.41
C HIS A 27 21.18 4.78 -2.10
N ARG A 28 20.14 4.91 -1.29
CA ARG A 28 19.92 3.98 -0.18
C ARG A 28 19.11 2.79 -0.69
N SER A 29 19.58 1.57 -0.41
CA SER A 29 18.85 0.33 -0.71
C SER A 29 17.53 0.25 0.05
N ALA A 30 17.51 0.73 1.31
CA ALA A 30 16.30 0.85 2.11
C ALA A 30 16.35 2.03 3.07
N VAL A 31 15.16 2.46 3.48
CA VAL A 31 14.97 3.48 4.53
C VAL A 31 13.71 3.17 5.33
N TRP A 32 13.78 3.34 6.63
CA TRP A 32 12.67 3.30 7.56
C TRP A 32 12.46 4.67 8.20
N TYR A 33 11.24 5.17 8.17
CA TYR A 33 10.80 6.42 8.80
C TYR A 33 9.88 6.08 9.99
N PRO A 34 10.42 5.85 11.20
CA PRO A 34 9.63 5.32 12.32
C PRO A 34 8.53 6.28 12.78
N SER A 35 8.71 7.59 12.63
CA SER A 35 7.72 8.60 13.05
C SER A 35 6.41 8.57 12.24
N VAL A 36 6.44 8.03 11.03
CA VAL A 36 5.29 7.90 10.14
C VAL A 36 5.03 6.45 9.72
N GLY A 37 5.86 5.51 10.21
CA GLY A 37 5.72 4.10 9.90
C GLY A 37 5.87 3.75 8.43
N ILE A 38 6.75 4.44 7.70
CA ILE A 38 6.96 4.19 6.26
C ILE A 38 8.31 3.51 6.05
N TYR A 39 8.25 2.38 5.37
CA TYR A 39 9.41 1.66 4.83
C TYR A 39 9.47 1.80 3.32
N ALA A 40 10.64 2.06 2.77
CA ALA A 40 10.88 2.03 1.34
C ALA A 40 12.19 1.30 1.04
N ALA A 41 12.17 0.40 0.05
CA ALA A 41 13.34 -0.35 -0.36
C ALA A 41 13.43 -0.47 -1.88
N ARG A 42 14.66 -0.66 -2.38
CA ARG A 42 14.96 -0.80 -3.82
C ARG A 42 15.99 -1.90 -4.04
N GLN A 43 15.67 -2.81 -4.97
CA GLN A 43 16.59 -3.87 -5.38
C GLN A 43 16.42 -4.13 -6.88
N GLY A 44 17.48 -3.92 -7.66
CA GLY A 44 17.40 -4.02 -9.12
C GLY A 44 16.36 -3.04 -9.71
N SER A 45 15.40 -3.59 -10.45
CA SER A 45 14.30 -2.82 -11.05
C SER A 45 13.10 -2.63 -10.12
N TRP A 46 13.10 -3.25 -8.93
CA TRP A 46 11.99 -3.24 -7.99
C TRP A 46 12.10 -2.14 -6.95
N VAL A 47 10.94 -1.54 -6.65
CA VAL A 47 10.76 -0.58 -5.55
C VAL A 47 9.57 -1.03 -4.73
N LEU A 48 9.74 -1.13 -3.42
CA LEU A 48 8.71 -1.44 -2.43
C LEU A 48 8.51 -0.25 -1.50
N GLY A 49 7.29 0.23 -1.38
CA GLY A 49 6.83 1.09 -0.29
C GLY A 49 5.86 0.32 0.60
N ALA A 50 5.97 0.47 1.92
CA ALA A 50 5.05 -0.17 2.87
C ALA A 50 4.76 0.77 4.04
N LYS A 51 3.49 0.80 4.50
CA LYS A 51 3.07 1.57 5.66
C LYS A 51 2.83 0.63 6.85
N PHE A 52 3.65 0.74 7.88
CA PHE A 52 3.56 -0.01 9.14
C PHE A 52 3.48 0.96 10.33
N GLY A 53 2.66 2.01 10.18
CA GLY A 53 2.37 3.02 11.19
C GLY A 53 1.01 2.80 11.84
N SER A 54 0.20 3.86 11.86
CA SER A 54 -1.16 3.84 12.41
C SER A 54 -2.17 4.46 11.44
N ASN A 55 -3.44 4.27 11.75
CA ASN A 55 -4.54 4.93 11.06
C ASN A 55 -4.91 6.28 11.71
N GLY A 56 -4.01 6.89 12.49
CA GLY A 56 -4.20 8.15 13.20
C GLY A 56 -3.46 9.35 12.61
N ASP A 57 -2.78 9.20 11.49
CA ASP A 57 -2.04 10.29 10.85
C ASP A 57 -2.96 11.35 10.27
N SER A 58 -2.43 12.58 10.11
CA SER A 58 -3.16 13.65 9.42
C SER A 58 -3.33 13.29 7.95
N HIS A 59 -4.55 13.49 7.41
CA HIS A 59 -4.92 13.15 6.03
C HIS A 59 -4.77 11.66 5.67
N ASN A 60 -4.79 10.77 6.65
CA ASN A 60 -4.61 9.34 6.46
C ASN A 60 -5.77 8.65 5.72
N HIS A 61 -5.47 7.44 5.25
CA HIS A 61 -6.44 6.39 4.93
C HIS A 61 -6.39 5.30 6.00
N ASN A 62 -7.34 4.38 6.01
CA ASN A 62 -7.24 3.17 6.83
C ASN A 62 -6.41 2.14 6.06
N ASP A 63 -5.08 2.27 6.11
CA ASP A 63 -4.16 1.59 5.20
C ASP A 63 -2.90 1.04 5.88
N THR A 64 -2.95 0.84 7.20
CA THR A 64 -1.84 0.24 7.97
C THR A 64 -1.55 -1.18 7.48
N GLY A 65 -0.31 -1.43 7.04
CA GLY A 65 0.15 -2.67 6.41
C GLY A 65 0.04 -2.67 4.87
N SER A 66 -0.51 -1.63 4.24
CA SER A 66 -0.59 -1.54 2.78
C SER A 66 0.78 -1.37 2.14
N ILE A 67 0.87 -1.81 0.89
CA ILE A 67 2.09 -1.77 0.08
C ILE A 67 1.85 -1.08 -1.25
N THR A 68 2.90 -0.52 -1.79
CA THR A 68 2.97 -0.02 -3.17
C THR A 68 4.22 -0.58 -3.82
N VAL A 69 4.10 -1.09 -5.03
CA VAL A 69 5.19 -1.75 -5.74
C VAL A 69 5.35 -1.15 -7.12
N TYR A 70 6.60 -0.83 -7.46
CA TYR A 70 7.00 -0.44 -8.81
C TYR A 70 8.02 -1.41 -9.36
N LYS A 71 7.99 -1.63 -10.68
CA LYS A 71 8.99 -2.36 -11.44
C LYS A 71 9.37 -1.58 -12.70
N ASP A 72 10.66 -1.42 -12.94
CA ASP A 72 11.19 -0.63 -14.08
C ASP A 72 10.58 0.80 -14.14
N GLY A 73 10.37 1.42 -12.98
CA GLY A 73 9.78 2.76 -12.85
C GLY A 73 8.27 2.83 -13.14
N ARG A 74 7.60 1.70 -13.35
CA ARG A 74 6.15 1.62 -13.64
C ARG A 74 5.40 1.00 -12.47
N PRO A 75 4.14 1.46 -12.19
CA PRO A 75 3.34 0.90 -11.10
C PRO A 75 2.99 -0.57 -11.37
N PHE A 76 3.26 -1.44 -10.37
CA PHE A 76 2.96 -2.86 -10.40
C PHE A 76 1.79 -3.19 -9.45
N LEU A 77 1.92 -2.87 -8.15
CA LEU A 77 0.79 -2.75 -7.21
C LEU A 77 0.63 -1.29 -6.85
N ILE A 78 -0.59 -0.78 -7.00
CA ILE A 78 -0.89 0.63 -6.82
C ILE A 78 -1.57 0.91 -5.48
N ASP A 79 -1.39 2.12 -4.96
CA ASP A 79 -2.33 2.75 -4.03
C ASP A 79 -3.22 3.69 -4.82
N ILE A 80 -4.54 3.58 -4.64
CA ILE A 80 -5.52 4.34 -5.43
C ILE A 80 -5.42 5.85 -5.20
N GLY A 81 -4.95 6.27 -4.02
CA GLY A 81 -4.89 7.66 -3.64
C GLY A 81 -6.25 8.22 -3.23
N VAL A 82 -6.45 9.52 -3.44
CA VAL A 82 -7.60 10.26 -2.92
C VAL A 82 -8.41 10.89 -4.04
N GLU A 83 -9.75 10.77 -3.96
CA GLU A 83 -10.70 11.48 -4.83
C GLU A 83 -10.65 13.00 -4.63
N SER A 84 -11.33 13.72 -5.49
CA SER A 84 -11.57 15.16 -5.36
C SER A 84 -12.15 15.48 -3.98
N TYR A 85 -11.55 16.46 -3.32
CA TYR A 85 -11.98 16.84 -1.96
C TYR A 85 -13.37 17.44 -1.94
N THR A 86 -14.18 16.96 -1.03
CA THR A 86 -15.54 17.42 -0.77
C THR A 86 -15.70 17.78 0.72
N LYS A 87 -16.87 18.28 1.12
CA LYS A 87 -17.20 18.46 2.54
C LYS A 87 -17.09 17.15 3.34
N LYS A 88 -17.42 16.01 2.71
CA LYS A 88 -17.34 14.68 3.30
C LYS A 88 -15.89 14.31 3.67
N THR A 89 -14.91 14.71 2.86
CA THR A 89 -13.49 14.46 3.11
C THR A 89 -12.99 15.01 4.45
N PHE A 90 -13.60 16.08 4.93
CA PHE A 90 -13.26 16.77 6.20
C PHE A 90 -14.32 16.57 7.30
N SER A 91 -15.13 15.54 7.20
CA SER A 91 -16.19 15.23 8.14
C SER A 91 -15.99 13.85 8.80
N PRO A 92 -16.76 13.50 9.84
CA PRO A 92 -16.78 12.14 10.40
C PRO A 92 -17.08 11.04 9.37
N GLN A 93 -17.77 11.39 8.26
CA GLN A 93 -18.06 10.44 7.18
C GLN A 93 -16.90 10.24 6.20
N ARG A 94 -15.69 10.76 6.47
CA ARG A 94 -14.50 10.59 5.63
C ARG A 94 -14.29 9.13 5.20
N TYR A 95 -14.41 8.22 6.14
CA TYR A 95 -14.14 6.79 5.91
C TYR A 95 -15.31 6.01 5.28
N GLU A 96 -16.39 6.70 4.89
CA GLU A 96 -17.39 6.18 3.96
C GLU A 96 -16.97 6.41 2.48
N ILE A 97 -15.93 7.22 2.23
CA ILE A 97 -15.33 7.39 0.91
C ILE A 97 -14.51 6.13 0.62
N TRP A 98 -14.82 5.45 -0.47
CA TRP A 98 -14.26 4.13 -0.77
C TRP A 98 -12.71 4.12 -0.83
N THR A 99 -12.08 5.16 -1.36
CA THR A 99 -10.62 5.27 -1.43
C THR A 99 -9.95 5.44 -0.07
N MET A 100 -10.71 5.72 1.00
CA MET A 100 -10.21 5.84 2.37
C MET A 100 -10.29 4.53 3.15
N GLN A 101 -10.97 3.52 2.59
CA GLN A 101 -11.29 2.26 3.26
C GLN A 101 -10.22 1.20 2.98
N SER A 102 -9.86 0.41 4.00
CA SER A 102 -8.83 -0.61 3.88
C SER A 102 -9.12 -1.70 2.83
N ALA A 103 -10.39 -1.96 2.52
CA ALA A 103 -10.79 -2.88 1.44
C ALA A 103 -10.39 -2.41 0.03
N TRP A 104 -9.94 -1.18 -0.11
CA TRP A 104 -9.47 -0.57 -1.37
C TRP A 104 -7.97 -0.22 -1.34
N HIS A 105 -7.25 -0.82 -0.40
CA HIS A 105 -5.80 -0.83 -0.34
C HIS A 105 -5.28 -2.27 -0.50
N ASN A 106 -3.97 -2.45 -0.60
CA ASN A 106 -3.36 -3.78 -0.70
C ASN A 106 -3.34 -4.48 0.67
N LEU A 107 -4.55 -4.76 1.19
CA LEU A 107 -4.83 -5.22 2.54
C LEU A 107 -5.92 -6.29 2.58
N PRO A 108 -5.94 -7.13 3.62
CA PRO A 108 -7.04 -8.05 3.83
C PRO A 108 -8.24 -7.39 4.53
N THR A 109 -9.39 -8.05 4.39
CA THR A 109 -10.52 -7.99 5.31
C THR A 109 -10.76 -9.36 5.92
N PHE A 110 -11.34 -9.40 7.12
CA PHE A 110 -11.67 -10.61 7.85
C PHE A 110 -13.19 -10.70 7.95
N ASP A 111 -13.82 -11.60 7.15
CA ASP A 111 -15.27 -11.64 6.94
C ASP A 111 -15.89 -10.27 6.64
N GLY A 112 -15.18 -9.48 5.80
CA GLY A 112 -15.58 -8.13 5.41
C GLY A 112 -15.31 -7.03 6.44
N VAL A 113 -14.79 -7.37 7.63
CA VAL A 113 -14.39 -6.36 8.63
C VAL A 113 -13.13 -5.66 8.17
N GLN A 114 -13.17 -4.34 8.19
CA GLN A 114 -12.12 -3.43 7.74
C GLN A 114 -11.40 -2.77 8.92
N GLN A 115 -10.25 -2.16 8.63
CA GLN A 115 -9.56 -1.30 9.60
C GLN A 115 -10.40 -0.06 9.94
N LEU A 116 -10.18 0.48 11.14
CA LEU A 116 -10.81 1.71 11.61
C LEU A 116 -9.80 2.86 11.70
N PRO A 117 -10.29 4.12 11.65
CA PRO A 117 -9.45 5.28 11.86
C PRO A 117 -9.12 5.45 13.34
N GLY A 118 -7.92 5.94 13.62
CA GLY A 118 -7.46 6.24 14.97
C GLY A 118 -6.02 5.81 15.20
N ALA A 119 -5.33 6.48 16.08
CA ALA A 119 -3.94 6.17 16.41
C ALA A 119 -3.78 4.84 17.17
N GLU A 120 -4.85 4.37 17.80
CA GLU A 120 -4.93 3.05 18.45
C GLU A 120 -4.92 1.89 17.47
N TYR A 121 -5.36 2.13 16.21
CA TYR A 121 -5.33 1.15 15.13
C TYR A 121 -3.99 1.23 14.41
N ALA A 122 -3.05 0.43 14.84
CA ALA A 122 -1.64 0.53 14.46
C ALA A 122 -0.97 -0.83 14.28
N ALA A 123 0.10 -0.84 13.49
CA ALA A 123 1.03 -1.95 13.44
C ALA A 123 1.82 -2.04 14.76
N ARG A 124 2.19 -3.26 15.16
CA ARG A 124 3.00 -3.56 16.33
C ARG A 124 4.17 -4.47 15.93
N GLU A 125 5.15 -4.59 16.80
CA GLU A 125 6.30 -5.50 16.61
C GLU A 125 6.96 -5.32 15.23
N VAL A 126 7.06 -4.07 14.77
CA VAL A 126 7.63 -3.77 13.47
C VAL A 126 9.14 -3.96 13.51
N CYS A 127 9.62 -4.89 12.68
CA CYS A 127 11.05 -5.15 12.48
C CYS A 127 11.41 -4.83 11.04
N THR A 128 12.52 -4.10 10.85
CA THR A 128 13.02 -3.73 9.52
C THR A 128 14.45 -4.16 9.34
N GLU A 129 14.75 -4.68 8.17
CA GLU A 129 16.09 -4.96 7.68
C GLU A 129 16.33 -4.24 6.36
N GLU A 130 17.52 -4.37 5.79
CA GLU A 130 17.85 -3.73 4.51
C GLU A 130 16.90 -4.18 3.37
N ASN A 131 16.46 -5.44 3.38
CA ASN A 131 15.66 -6.04 2.32
C ASN A 131 14.30 -6.55 2.79
N SER A 132 13.90 -6.26 4.02
CA SER A 132 12.64 -6.77 4.56
C SER A 132 12.01 -5.85 5.61
N ILE A 133 10.70 -6.00 5.75
CA ILE A 133 9.92 -5.46 6.87
C ILE A 133 8.89 -6.50 7.28
N THR A 134 8.69 -6.61 8.59
CA THR A 134 7.65 -7.45 9.19
C THR A 134 6.91 -6.68 10.27
N GLY A 135 5.66 -7.06 10.54
CA GLY A 135 4.91 -6.49 11.65
C GLY A 135 3.62 -7.24 11.93
N GLU A 136 3.15 -7.08 13.16
CA GLU A 136 1.85 -7.55 13.63
C GLU A 136 0.79 -6.49 13.32
N LEU A 137 -0.27 -6.86 12.63
CA LEU A 137 -1.28 -5.95 12.06
C LEU A 137 -2.70 -6.20 12.58
N ALA A 138 -2.96 -7.21 13.41
CA ALA A 138 -4.29 -7.41 13.98
C ALA A 138 -4.77 -6.19 14.76
N GLY A 139 -3.81 -5.45 15.38
CA GLY A 139 -4.08 -4.20 16.08
C GLY A 139 -4.57 -3.04 15.21
N ALA A 140 -4.50 -3.14 13.87
CA ALA A 140 -5.06 -2.15 12.94
C ALA A 140 -6.58 -2.35 12.70
N TYR A 141 -7.14 -3.46 13.14
CA TYR A 141 -8.55 -3.81 13.01
C TYR A 141 -9.28 -3.62 14.34
N PRO A 142 -10.62 -3.43 14.32
CA PRO A 142 -11.40 -3.53 15.55
C PRO A 142 -11.32 -4.97 16.09
N PRO A 143 -11.70 -5.20 17.36
CA PRO A 143 -11.76 -6.55 17.91
C PRO A 143 -12.64 -7.47 17.03
N ILE A 144 -12.03 -8.52 16.48
CA ILE A 144 -12.70 -9.54 15.65
C ILE A 144 -12.63 -10.87 16.40
N PRO A 145 -13.73 -11.55 16.67
CA PRO A 145 -13.71 -12.84 17.33
C PRO A 145 -12.85 -13.86 16.59
N GLY A 146 -11.84 -14.40 17.27
CA GLY A 146 -10.90 -15.39 16.70
C GLY A 146 -9.70 -14.79 15.97
N LEU A 147 -9.60 -13.49 15.81
CA LEU A 147 -8.40 -12.80 15.33
C LEU A 147 -7.60 -12.27 16.53
N THR A 148 -6.46 -12.87 16.82
CA THR A 148 -5.52 -12.35 17.83
C THR A 148 -4.17 -12.00 17.21
N THR A 149 -3.82 -12.61 16.07
CA THR A 149 -2.58 -12.34 15.35
C THR A 149 -2.82 -12.24 13.85
N TYR A 150 -2.21 -11.23 13.24
CA TYR A 150 -2.06 -11.11 11.79
C TYR A 150 -0.69 -10.54 11.48
N HIS A 151 0.22 -11.39 11.05
CA HIS A 151 1.57 -11.01 10.68
C HIS A 151 1.69 -10.84 9.16
N ARG A 152 2.24 -9.71 8.75
CA ARG A 152 2.66 -9.47 7.37
C ARG A 152 4.17 -9.38 7.30
N SER A 153 4.76 -10.13 6.37
CA SER A 153 6.18 -10.08 6.07
C SER A 153 6.39 -9.73 4.60
N LEU A 154 7.29 -8.79 4.34
CA LEU A 154 7.68 -8.36 3.01
C LEU A 154 9.18 -8.50 2.84
N SER A 155 9.62 -9.06 1.73
CA SER A 155 11.03 -9.07 1.36
C SER A 155 11.20 -8.68 -0.10
N ILE A 156 12.30 -7.98 -0.41
CA ILE A 156 12.62 -7.51 -1.75
C ILE A 156 14.01 -8.02 -2.17
N SER A 157 14.12 -8.44 -3.41
CA SER A 157 15.38 -8.84 -4.05
C SER A 157 15.42 -8.30 -5.49
N ALA A 158 16.54 -8.48 -6.18
CA ALA A 158 16.65 -8.17 -7.61
C ALA A 158 15.71 -9.01 -8.48
N GLN A 159 15.26 -10.17 -8.01
CA GLN A 159 14.36 -11.09 -8.70
C GLN A 159 12.89 -10.77 -8.48
N GLY A 160 12.55 -10.05 -7.41
CA GLY A 160 11.16 -9.76 -7.10
C GLY A 160 10.90 -9.46 -5.64
N ILE A 161 9.62 -9.47 -5.30
CA ILE A 161 9.12 -9.19 -3.95
C ILE A 161 8.32 -10.40 -3.46
N THR A 162 8.55 -10.81 -2.23
CA THR A 162 7.70 -11.79 -1.53
C THR A 162 6.84 -11.06 -0.51
N LEU A 163 5.54 -11.31 -0.54
CA LEU A 163 4.59 -10.97 0.52
C LEU A 163 4.13 -12.27 1.17
N ARG A 164 4.12 -12.30 2.50
CA ARG A 164 3.57 -13.40 3.28
C ARG A 164 2.67 -12.84 4.38
N ASP A 165 1.43 -13.31 4.37
CA ASP A 165 0.42 -13.06 5.38
C ASP A 165 0.16 -14.33 6.18
N GLU A 166 0.15 -14.21 7.50
CA GLU A 166 -0.15 -15.30 8.44
C GLU A 166 -1.10 -14.80 9.50
N THR A 167 -2.13 -15.59 9.82
CA THR A 167 -3.13 -15.23 10.83
C THR A 167 -3.64 -16.47 11.57
N ASP A 168 -4.07 -16.28 12.80
CA ASP A 168 -4.80 -17.29 13.56
C ASP A 168 -6.31 -17.25 13.33
N TYR A 169 -6.81 -16.28 12.52
CA TYR A 169 -8.22 -16.16 12.21
C TYR A 169 -8.81 -17.45 11.64
N PRO A 170 -9.92 -17.97 12.22
CA PRO A 170 -10.48 -19.27 11.81
C PRO A 170 -11.31 -19.22 10.52
N GLY A 171 -11.73 -18.00 10.11
CA GLY A 171 -12.55 -17.77 8.92
C GLY A 171 -11.76 -17.55 7.66
N THR A 172 -12.43 -17.08 6.62
CA THR A 172 -11.81 -16.73 5.34
C THR A 172 -11.27 -15.30 5.36
N VAL A 173 -10.03 -15.13 4.93
CA VAL A 173 -9.39 -13.84 4.74
C VAL A 173 -9.50 -13.44 3.29
N GLU A 174 -9.98 -12.21 3.02
CA GLU A 174 -10.05 -11.64 1.67
C GLU A 174 -8.95 -10.58 1.51
N LEU A 175 -7.87 -10.91 0.78
CA LEU A 175 -6.80 -9.95 0.44
C LEU A 175 -7.14 -9.23 -0.86
N THR A 176 -7.13 -7.92 -0.82
CA THR A 176 -7.20 -7.05 -2.00
C THR A 176 -5.80 -6.71 -2.51
N LEU A 177 -5.61 -6.77 -3.83
CA LEU A 177 -4.47 -6.15 -4.52
C LEU A 177 -4.99 -5.29 -5.67
N LEU A 178 -4.42 -4.11 -5.84
CA LEU A 178 -4.79 -3.17 -6.89
C LEU A 178 -3.69 -3.06 -7.94
N THR A 179 -4.08 -3.11 -9.22
CA THR A 179 -3.17 -2.96 -10.35
C THR A 179 -3.73 -1.95 -11.37
N GLU A 180 -2.83 -1.22 -12.02
CA GLU A 180 -3.21 -0.37 -13.16
C GLU A 180 -3.48 -1.21 -14.41
N GLN A 181 -2.63 -2.20 -14.67
CA GLN A 181 -2.75 -3.07 -15.83
C GLN A 181 -3.64 -4.27 -15.52
N GLN A 182 -4.40 -4.71 -16.52
CA GLN A 182 -5.29 -5.85 -16.37
C GLN A 182 -4.51 -7.13 -16.04
N PRO A 183 -4.82 -7.78 -14.90
CA PRO A 183 -4.27 -9.07 -14.57
C PRO A 183 -4.89 -10.16 -15.46
N VAL A 184 -4.03 -10.98 -16.07
CA VAL A 184 -4.45 -12.13 -16.89
C VAL A 184 -4.14 -13.40 -16.13
N PRO A 185 -5.12 -14.29 -15.88
CA PRO A 185 -4.90 -15.54 -15.17
C PRO A 185 -3.82 -16.41 -15.82
N THR A 186 -2.99 -17.03 -15.00
CA THR A 186 -2.01 -18.08 -15.35
C THR A 186 -2.31 -19.36 -14.55
N ALA A 187 -1.51 -20.39 -14.71
CA ALA A 187 -1.68 -21.66 -13.98
C ALA A 187 -1.49 -21.49 -12.46
N ASP A 188 -0.65 -20.53 -12.04
CA ASP A 188 -0.21 -20.31 -10.66
C ASP A 188 -0.37 -18.86 -10.20
N GLY A 189 -1.27 -18.08 -10.83
CA GLY A 189 -1.52 -16.70 -10.45
C GLY A 189 -1.98 -15.79 -11.59
N PHE A 190 -1.28 -14.66 -11.79
CA PHE A 190 -1.63 -13.66 -12.78
C PHE A 190 -0.38 -13.08 -13.47
N ALA A 191 -0.45 -12.87 -14.77
CA ALA A 191 0.42 -11.95 -15.47
C ALA A 191 -0.13 -10.52 -15.34
N VAL A 192 0.71 -9.53 -15.04
CA VAL A 192 0.35 -8.11 -14.91
C VAL A 192 0.95 -7.35 -16.09
N GLY A 193 0.18 -7.25 -17.16
CA GLY A 193 0.61 -6.65 -18.41
C GLY A 193 1.94 -7.21 -18.91
N THR A 194 2.90 -6.33 -19.20
CA THR A 194 4.28 -6.68 -19.60
C THR A 194 5.30 -6.59 -18.46
N LEU A 195 4.83 -6.28 -17.24
CA LEU A 195 5.73 -6.02 -16.10
C LEU A 195 6.23 -7.30 -15.43
N GLY A 196 5.46 -8.37 -15.49
CA GLY A 196 5.75 -9.63 -14.80
C GLY A 196 4.49 -10.28 -14.29
N GLY A 197 4.53 -10.89 -13.11
CA GLY A 197 3.36 -11.58 -12.59
C GLY A 197 3.31 -11.65 -11.06
N ILE A 198 2.19 -12.14 -10.57
CA ILE A 198 1.92 -12.47 -9.17
C ILE A 198 1.69 -13.97 -9.13
N ARG A 199 2.52 -14.68 -8.38
CA ARG A 199 2.41 -16.14 -8.21
C ARG A 199 1.99 -16.47 -6.79
N PHE A 200 1.14 -17.47 -6.63
CA PHE A 200 0.75 -18.08 -5.36
C PHE A 200 0.39 -19.55 -5.58
N ASP A 201 0.32 -20.30 -4.50
CA ASP A 201 -0.14 -21.68 -4.54
C ASP A 201 -1.66 -21.73 -4.82
N PRO A 202 -2.12 -22.32 -5.94
CA PRO A 202 -3.54 -22.40 -6.27
C PRO A 202 -4.38 -23.22 -5.27
N ASP A 203 -3.73 -24.12 -4.50
CA ASP A 203 -4.39 -24.87 -3.45
C ASP A 203 -4.53 -24.07 -2.14
N ALA A 204 -3.73 -23.02 -1.97
CA ALA A 204 -3.76 -22.15 -0.78
C ALA A 204 -4.78 -21.01 -0.89
N ALA A 205 -5.14 -20.57 -2.10
CA ALA A 205 -6.05 -19.46 -2.29
C ALA A 205 -6.86 -19.56 -3.58
N THR A 206 -8.09 -19.04 -3.54
CA THR A 206 -8.87 -18.74 -4.74
C THR A 206 -8.76 -17.27 -5.07
N ALA A 207 -8.85 -16.91 -6.35
CA ALA A 207 -8.69 -15.53 -6.78
C ALA A 207 -9.71 -15.12 -7.83
N ALA A 208 -10.11 -13.85 -7.79
CA ALA A 208 -10.95 -13.19 -8.78
C ALA A 208 -10.41 -11.82 -9.17
N VAL A 209 -10.73 -11.37 -10.38
CA VAL A 209 -10.36 -10.03 -10.87
C VAL A 209 -11.62 -9.25 -11.18
N THR A 210 -11.69 -8.02 -10.70
CA THR A 210 -12.79 -7.08 -10.96
C THR A 210 -12.23 -5.80 -11.58
N ALA A 211 -12.82 -5.35 -12.68
CA ALA A 211 -12.54 -4.05 -13.27
C ALA A 211 -13.22 -2.95 -12.44
N VAL A 212 -12.46 -1.91 -12.11
CA VAL A 212 -12.91 -0.78 -11.29
C VAL A 212 -12.85 0.49 -12.13
N PRO A 213 -14.00 1.06 -12.52
CA PRO A 213 -14.04 2.29 -13.31
C PRO A 213 -13.58 3.48 -12.46
N ILE A 214 -12.69 4.30 -13.01
CA ILE A 214 -12.21 5.53 -12.39
C ILE A 214 -12.91 6.71 -13.03
N THR A 215 -13.86 7.29 -12.33
CA THR A 215 -14.69 8.41 -12.80
C THR A 215 -14.32 9.75 -12.17
N ASP A 216 -13.70 9.75 -10.99
CA ASP A 216 -13.30 10.98 -10.32
C ASP A 216 -12.19 11.71 -11.09
N PRO A 217 -12.34 13.03 -11.37
CA PRO A 217 -11.39 13.80 -12.17
C PRO A 217 -9.97 13.83 -11.59
N ARG A 218 -9.82 13.83 -10.26
CA ARG A 218 -8.52 13.85 -9.60
C ARG A 218 -7.83 12.50 -9.74
N LEU A 219 -8.55 11.39 -9.53
CA LEU A 219 -7.99 10.06 -9.75
C LEU A 219 -7.61 9.84 -11.22
N ARG A 220 -8.37 10.42 -12.17
CA ARG A 220 -8.07 10.40 -13.60
C ARG A 220 -6.79 11.14 -13.99
N THR A 221 -6.23 11.96 -13.12
CA THR A 221 -4.89 12.55 -13.37
C THR A 221 -3.76 11.56 -13.14
N ALA A 222 -3.99 10.50 -12.36
CA ALA A 222 -3.00 9.49 -12.02
C ALA A 222 -3.28 8.14 -12.72
N TRP A 223 -4.54 7.77 -12.87
CA TRP A 223 -4.95 6.44 -13.33
C TRP A 223 -5.72 6.46 -14.65
N PRO A 224 -5.69 5.36 -15.43
CA PRO A 224 -6.53 5.16 -16.60
C PRO A 224 -8.02 5.09 -16.23
N GLU A 225 -8.92 4.95 -17.25
CA GLU A 225 -10.37 4.84 -17.02
C GLU A 225 -10.79 3.63 -16.21
N THR A 226 -9.91 2.64 -16.15
CA THR A 226 -10.15 1.39 -15.43
C THR A 226 -8.85 0.96 -14.77
N ILE A 227 -8.92 0.62 -13.50
CA ILE A 227 -7.93 -0.14 -12.76
C ILE A 227 -8.53 -1.50 -12.41
N TYR A 228 -7.74 -2.38 -11.80
CA TYR A 228 -8.20 -3.74 -11.51
C TYR A 228 -7.96 -4.07 -10.04
N LYS A 229 -8.97 -4.71 -9.44
CA LYS A 229 -8.90 -5.30 -8.10
C LYS A 229 -8.77 -6.81 -8.25
N ILE A 230 -7.67 -7.36 -7.76
CA ILE A 230 -7.52 -8.79 -7.52
C ILE A 230 -7.99 -9.06 -6.10
N THR A 231 -8.89 -10.01 -5.92
CA THR A 231 -9.36 -10.48 -4.62
C THR A 231 -8.89 -11.90 -4.43
N LEU A 232 -8.10 -12.16 -3.38
CA LEU A 232 -7.63 -13.50 -3.01
C LEU A 232 -8.28 -13.94 -1.71
N HIS A 233 -8.91 -15.11 -1.71
CA HIS A 233 -9.48 -15.71 -0.51
C HIS A 233 -8.58 -16.86 -0.05
N PHE A 234 -8.15 -16.80 1.21
CA PHE A 234 -7.28 -17.80 1.81
C PHE A 234 -7.62 -18.05 3.28
N GLN A 235 -6.99 -19.06 3.88
CA GLN A 235 -7.08 -19.35 5.30
C GLN A 235 -5.67 -19.42 5.88
N LYS A 236 -5.51 -18.86 7.08
CA LYS A 236 -4.29 -18.92 7.92
C LYS A 236 -3.02 -18.36 7.27
N MET A 237 -2.67 -18.71 6.05
CA MET A 237 -1.41 -18.28 5.42
C MET A 237 -1.56 -18.15 3.91
N LEU A 238 -1.01 -17.04 3.39
CA LEU A 238 -0.83 -16.80 1.97
C LEU A 238 0.58 -16.30 1.71
N LYS A 239 1.25 -16.89 0.72
CA LYS A 239 2.51 -16.39 0.17
C LYS A 239 2.30 -15.96 -1.27
N LEU A 240 2.71 -14.73 -1.57
CA LEU A 240 2.74 -14.19 -2.93
C LEU A 240 4.18 -13.92 -3.35
N GLU A 241 4.49 -14.21 -4.61
CA GLU A 241 5.75 -13.84 -5.26
C GLU A 241 5.45 -12.93 -6.46
N LEU A 242 5.97 -11.71 -6.41
CA LEU A 242 5.92 -10.74 -7.50
C LEU A 242 7.25 -10.82 -8.26
N TYR A 243 7.21 -11.11 -9.57
CA TYR A 243 8.40 -11.41 -10.39
C TYR A 243 8.40 -10.72 -11.76
#